data_f387d99d425e4df96cdd7387873e0024
#
_entry.id   f387d99d425e4df96cdd7387873e0024
#
_cell.length_a   1.000
_cell.length_b   1.000
_cell.length_c   1.000
_cell.angle_alpha   90.00
_cell.angle_beta   90.00
_cell.angle_gamma   90.00
#
_symmetry.space_group_name_H-M   'P 1'
#
loop_
_entity.id
_entity.type
_entity.pdbx_description
1 polymer ?
#
loop_
_entity_poly.entity_id
_entity_poly.type
_entity_poly.pdbx_seq_one_letter_code
_entity_poly.pdbx_strand_id
1 'polypeptide(L)'
;MEWNWMLEEYDDMVYVSDMNNYELLYVNRAGLDMFHLSLEDLLREKQLCYKVFHGRDTPCPFCTNSRLKDSGFYEWEHYNEHLGKTYLLKDRKILWDGRESRIEFVFDVSTYKNKLDKQEKQQAAMLRSLPGGIARVDARDESTILWYGSEFLSIIGYTDEQFREELHSRWLYVHPDDMEQAVAVMREAKDTGQNSSMQGRIVTRDGRIRYLTITFSYMDGKDSEDGIPSYYSLGIDVTETVERQRLQRQALEDACQVAKHASQAKTE
;
A
#
# COMPACT_ATOMS: atom_id res chain seq x y z
N MET A 1 28.36 -23.06 -30.17
CA MET A 1 27.68 -21.78 -30.46
C MET A 1 28.45 -20.63 -29.82
N GLU A 2 28.74 -19.54 -30.58
CA GLU A 2 29.61 -18.44 -30.10
C GLU A 2 28.95 -17.52 -29.03
N TRP A 3 27.70 -17.75 -28.65
CA TRP A 3 26.95 -16.87 -27.72
C TRP A 3 26.87 -17.36 -26.28
N ASN A 4 27.40 -18.53 -25.96
CA ASN A 4 27.32 -19.13 -24.60
C ASN A 4 28.03 -18.29 -23.54
N TRP A 5 29.09 -17.55 -23.90
CA TRP A 5 29.83 -16.72 -22.96
C TRP A 5 28.96 -15.63 -22.31
N MET A 6 27.99 -15.04 -23.05
CA MET A 6 27.11 -14.01 -22.50
C MET A 6 26.15 -14.58 -21.44
N LEU A 7 25.71 -15.82 -21.59
CA LEU A 7 24.88 -16.51 -20.62
C LEU A 7 25.68 -16.95 -19.40
N GLU A 8 26.97 -17.34 -19.62
CA GLU A 8 27.87 -17.74 -18.51
C GLU A 8 28.23 -16.58 -17.58
N GLU A 9 28.42 -15.37 -18.13
CA GLU A 9 28.73 -14.15 -17.37
C GLU A 9 27.48 -13.46 -16.77
N TYR A 10 26.30 -14.06 -16.95
CA TYR A 10 25.08 -13.51 -16.40
C TYR A 10 24.95 -13.86 -14.90
N ASP A 11 24.75 -12.84 -14.05
CA ASP A 11 24.77 -13.00 -12.59
C ASP A 11 23.58 -13.79 -12.02
N ASP A 12 22.46 -13.80 -12.73
CA ASP A 12 21.29 -14.57 -12.35
C ASP A 12 21.28 -15.93 -13.06
N MET A 13 20.50 -16.87 -12.54
CA MET A 13 20.38 -18.19 -13.11
C MET A 13 19.69 -18.16 -14.47
N VAL A 14 20.31 -18.81 -15.46
CA VAL A 14 19.72 -19.09 -16.78
C VAL A 14 19.88 -20.57 -17.09
N TYR A 15 18.82 -21.20 -17.54
CA TYR A 15 18.88 -22.57 -18.00
C TYR A 15 18.05 -22.82 -19.26
N VAL A 16 18.40 -23.90 -19.98
CA VAL A 16 17.66 -24.39 -21.13
C VAL A 16 17.22 -25.83 -20.84
N SER A 17 15.94 -26.10 -21.06
CA SER A 17 15.37 -27.45 -20.95
C SER A 17 14.63 -27.83 -22.23
N ASP A 18 14.71 -29.13 -22.61
CA ASP A 18 13.93 -29.69 -23.69
C ASP A 18 12.42 -29.66 -23.31
N MET A 19 11.58 -29.19 -24.22
CA MET A 19 10.13 -29.03 -23.95
C MET A 19 9.36 -30.35 -23.92
N ASN A 20 9.91 -31.42 -24.53
CA ASN A 20 9.24 -32.72 -24.65
C ASN A 20 9.56 -33.65 -23.48
N ASN A 21 10.85 -33.75 -23.10
CA ASN A 21 11.30 -34.67 -22.09
C ASN A 21 11.83 -34.01 -20.81
N TYR A 22 11.87 -32.66 -20.74
CA TYR A 22 12.30 -31.86 -19.58
C TYR A 22 13.77 -31.97 -19.24
N GLU A 23 14.60 -32.58 -20.11
CA GLU A 23 16.04 -32.72 -19.95
C GLU A 23 16.70 -31.35 -19.90
N LEU A 24 17.59 -31.11 -18.94
CA LEU A 24 18.43 -29.92 -18.86
C LEU A 24 19.52 -29.99 -19.92
N LEU A 25 19.50 -29.04 -20.86
CA LEU A 25 20.44 -28.94 -21.96
C LEU A 25 21.59 -27.97 -21.67
N TYR A 26 21.28 -26.97 -20.80
CA TYR A 26 22.23 -25.94 -20.40
C TYR A 26 21.82 -25.37 -19.05
N VAL A 27 22.78 -25.04 -18.21
CA VAL A 27 22.63 -24.23 -17.00
C VAL A 27 23.89 -23.36 -16.91
N ASN A 28 23.74 -22.08 -16.71
CA ASN A 28 24.86 -21.17 -16.56
C ASN A 28 25.55 -21.34 -15.19
N ARG A 29 26.71 -20.69 -15.01
CA ARG A 29 27.52 -20.75 -13.80
C ARG A 29 26.69 -20.38 -12.55
N ALA A 30 25.90 -19.31 -12.59
CA ALA A 30 25.08 -18.91 -11.45
C ALA A 30 24.07 -19.99 -11.03
N GLY A 31 23.46 -20.68 -11.99
CA GLY A 31 22.56 -21.80 -11.72
C GLY A 31 23.29 -23.04 -11.18
N LEU A 32 24.45 -23.37 -11.73
CA LEU A 32 25.30 -24.50 -11.24
C LEU A 32 25.73 -24.25 -9.80
N ASP A 33 26.21 -23.05 -9.49
CA ASP A 33 26.62 -22.65 -8.13
C ASP A 33 25.45 -22.71 -7.15
N MET A 34 24.26 -22.22 -7.55
CA MET A 34 23.04 -22.20 -6.72
C MET A 34 22.59 -23.61 -6.30
N PHE A 35 22.71 -24.60 -7.18
CA PHE A 35 22.27 -25.97 -6.93
C PHE A 35 23.43 -26.93 -6.63
N HIS A 36 24.67 -26.43 -6.49
CA HIS A 36 25.87 -27.21 -6.25
C HIS A 36 26.08 -28.34 -7.27
N LEU A 37 25.85 -28.05 -8.54
CA LEU A 37 25.91 -28.96 -9.66
C LEU A 37 27.22 -28.77 -10.43
N SER A 38 27.69 -29.86 -11.06
CA SER A 38 28.67 -29.77 -12.14
C SER A 38 28.00 -29.90 -13.50
N LEU A 39 28.43 -29.11 -14.48
CA LEU A 39 27.90 -29.19 -15.85
C LEU A 39 28.15 -30.62 -16.45
N GLU A 40 29.27 -31.23 -16.13
CA GLU A 40 29.62 -32.60 -16.61
C GLU A 40 28.60 -33.64 -16.09
N ASP A 41 28.27 -33.61 -14.79
CA ASP A 41 27.30 -34.53 -14.20
C ASP A 41 25.89 -34.28 -14.73
N LEU A 42 25.51 -33.02 -14.89
CA LEU A 42 24.21 -32.64 -15.39
C LEU A 42 23.94 -33.19 -16.81
N LEU A 43 24.92 -33.06 -17.70
CA LEU A 43 24.82 -33.54 -19.08
C LEU A 43 24.95 -35.07 -19.19
N ARG A 44 25.86 -35.69 -18.39
CA ARG A 44 26.06 -37.14 -18.37
C ARG A 44 24.81 -37.88 -17.89
N GLU A 45 24.17 -37.38 -16.83
CA GLU A 45 23.03 -38.03 -16.18
C GLU A 45 21.68 -37.64 -16.77
N LYS A 46 21.65 -36.75 -17.76
CA LYS A 46 20.41 -36.22 -18.38
C LYS A 46 19.40 -35.78 -17.35
N GLN A 47 19.84 -34.94 -16.44
CA GLN A 47 19.03 -34.43 -15.35
C GLN A 47 17.78 -33.74 -15.84
N LEU A 48 16.65 -33.84 -15.09
CA LEU A 48 15.37 -33.27 -15.46
C LEU A 48 15.12 -32.01 -14.64
N CYS A 49 14.69 -30.94 -15.29
CA CYS A 49 14.49 -29.63 -14.66
C CYS A 49 13.62 -29.69 -13.40
N TYR A 50 12.51 -30.41 -13.42
CA TYR A 50 11.61 -30.53 -12.28
C TYR A 50 12.19 -31.29 -11.10
N LYS A 51 13.16 -32.23 -11.35
CA LYS A 51 13.88 -32.95 -10.29
C LYS A 51 14.91 -32.03 -9.63
N VAL A 52 15.73 -31.39 -10.45
CA VAL A 52 16.83 -30.54 -9.97
C VAL A 52 16.33 -29.31 -9.26
N PHE A 53 15.43 -28.55 -9.88
CA PHE A 53 15.05 -27.23 -9.39
C PHE A 53 13.85 -27.23 -8.43
N HIS A 54 13.04 -28.28 -8.43
CA HIS A 54 11.83 -28.35 -7.62
C HIS A 54 11.75 -29.60 -6.73
N GLY A 55 12.75 -30.52 -6.77
CA GLY A 55 12.74 -31.74 -5.97
C GLY A 55 11.55 -32.68 -6.26
N ARG A 56 11.02 -32.67 -7.50
CA ARG A 56 9.80 -33.41 -7.87
C ARG A 56 10.13 -34.67 -8.67
N ASP A 57 9.32 -35.71 -8.53
CA ASP A 57 9.42 -36.93 -9.33
C ASP A 57 8.61 -36.88 -10.64
N THR A 58 7.75 -35.85 -10.80
CA THR A 58 6.91 -35.67 -11.99
C THR A 58 6.98 -34.22 -12.46
N PRO A 59 6.69 -33.95 -13.75
CA PRO A 59 6.65 -32.59 -14.28
C PRO A 59 5.81 -31.64 -13.42
N CYS A 60 6.24 -30.37 -13.34
CA CYS A 60 5.59 -29.36 -12.51
C CYS A 60 4.16 -29.09 -13.01
N PRO A 61 3.13 -29.06 -12.12
CA PRO A 61 1.77 -28.71 -12.53
C PRO A 61 1.63 -27.25 -13.02
N PHE A 62 2.60 -26.42 -12.68
CA PHE A 62 2.72 -25.03 -13.09
C PHE A 62 3.67 -24.81 -14.28
N CYS A 63 4.14 -25.90 -14.94
CA CYS A 63 5.07 -25.83 -16.07
C CYS A 63 4.50 -24.94 -17.19
N THR A 64 5.34 -24.03 -17.68
CA THR A 64 4.95 -23.02 -18.68
C THR A 64 5.05 -23.51 -20.12
N ASN A 65 5.62 -24.71 -20.39
CA ASN A 65 5.82 -25.22 -21.74
C ASN A 65 4.58 -25.10 -22.65
N SER A 66 3.38 -25.36 -22.12
CA SER A 66 2.11 -25.25 -22.88
C SER A 66 1.61 -23.82 -23.08
N ARG A 67 2.19 -22.85 -22.40
CA ARG A 67 1.80 -21.43 -22.44
C ARG A 67 2.69 -20.59 -23.33
N LEU A 68 3.85 -21.12 -23.71
CA LEU A 68 4.85 -20.39 -24.49
C LEU A 68 4.38 -20.24 -25.95
N LYS A 69 4.56 -19.03 -26.47
CA LYS A 69 4.33 -18.69 -27.88
C LYS A 69 5.65 -18.70 -28.65
N ASP A 70 5.57 -18.71 -29.98
CA ASP A 70 6.77 -18.68 -30.83
C ASP A 70 7.54 -17.35 -30.76
N SER A 71 6.97 -16.31 -30.17
CA SER A 71 7.61 -15.02 -29.99
C SER A 71 7.29 -14.40 -28.63
N GLY A 72 8.24 -13.60 -28.11
CA GLY A 72 8.13 -12.91 -26.82
C GLY A 72 8.54 -13.78 -25.63
N PHE A 73 8.58 -13.14 -24.49
CA PHE A 73 8.79 -13.81 -23.20
C PHE A 73 7.45 -13.96 -22.50
N TYR A 74 7.30 -15.08 -21.77
CA TYR A 74 6.24 -15.27 -20.80
C TYR A 74 6.81 -14.96 -19.41
N GLU A 75 6.32 -13.90 -18.78
CA GLU A 75 6.77 -13.46 -17.46
C GLU A 75 5.79 -13.91 -16.39
N TRP A 76 6.30 -14.47 -15.29
CA TRP A 76 5.47 -14.93 -14.18
C TRP A 76 6.29 -15.03 -12.89
N GLU A 77 5.60 -15.03 -11.77
CA GLU A 77 6.21 -15.19 -10.46
C GLU A 77 5.92 -16.56 -9.89
N HIS A 78 6.89 -17.12 -9.20
CA HIS A 78 6.77 -18.41 -8.54
C HIS A 78 7.48 -18.42 -7.19
N TYR A 79 6.78 -18.90 -6.16
CA TYR A 79 7.39 -19.25 -4.90
C TYR A 79 7.91 -20.70 -4.98
N ASN A 80 9.22 -20.87 -4.93
CA ASN A 80 9.84 -22.18 -4.94
C ASN A 80 9.91 -22.71 -3.50
N GLU A 81 9.05 -23.66 -3.17
CA GLU A 81 8.98 -24.28 -1.83
C GLU A 81 10.29 -25.00 -1.45
N HIS A 82 10.99 -25.59 -2.42
CA HIS A 82 12.25 -26.30 -2.19
C HIS A 82 13.38 -25.36 -1.75
N LEU A 83 13.40 -24.15 -2.27
CA LEU A 83 14.41 -23.13 -1.96
C LEU A 83 13.91 -22.08 -0.94
N GLY A 84 12.61 -22.04 -0.65
CA GLY A 84 12.00 -21.07 0.26
C GLY A 84 12.08 -19.62 -0.26
N LYS A 85 12.10 -19.44 -1.59
CA LYS A 85 12.34 -18.16 -2.25
C LYS A 85 11.30 -17.84 -3.32
N THR A 86 11.05 -16.55 -3.55
CA THR A 86 10.22 -16.07 -4.65
C THR A 86 11.08 -15.61 -5.81
N TYR A 87 10.74 -16.09 -7.00
CA TYR A 87 11.44 -15.76 -8.23
C TYR A 87 10.50 -15.08 -9.24
N LEU A 88 11.01 -14.08 -9.94
CA LEU A 88 10.45 -13.61 -11.21
C LEU A 88 11.10 -14.43 -12.33
N LEU A 89 10.30 -15.07 -13.13
CA LEU A 89 10.72 -16.00 -14.18
C LEU A 89 10.35 -15.41 -15.55
N LYS A 90 11.27 -15.52 -16.51
CA LYS A 90 11.04 -15.12 -17.90
C LYS A 90 11.37 -16.29 -18.81
N ASP A 91 10.33 -16.86 -19.39
CA ASP A 91 10.39 -18.05 -20.23
C ASP A 91 10.24 -17.69 -21.70
N ARG A 92 11.00 -18.37 -22.54
CA ARG A 92 10.86 -18.27 -23.99
C ARG A 92 11.10 -19.60 -24.68
N LYS A 93 10.29 -19.88 -25.73
CA LYS A 93 10.53 -21.00 -26.64
C LYS A 93 11.66 -20.65 -27.58
N ILE A 94 12.64 -21.56 -27.71
CA ILE A 94 13.80 -21.42 -28.59
C ILE A 94 14.11 -22.75 -29.29
N LEU A 95 14.95 -22.70 -30.32
CA LEU A 95 15.63 -23.88 -30.85
C LEU A 95 17.02 -23.92 -30.25
N TRP A 96 17.33 -24.97 -29.49
CA TRP A 96 18.65 -25.23 -28.92
C TRP A 96 19.19 -26.50 -29.49
N ASP A 97 20.28 -26.39 -30.27
CA ASP A 97 20.89 -27.52 -31.02
C ASP A 97 19.83 -28.34 -31.82
N GLY A 98 18.89 -27.66 -32.44
CA GLY A 98 17.83 -28.26 -33.27
C GLY A 98 16.67 -28.89 -32.49
N ARG A 99 16.64 -28.78 -31.17
CA ARG A 99 15.53 -29.22 -30.31
C ARG A 99 14.62 -28.06 -29.89
N GLU A 100 13.31 -28.28 -29.90
CA GLU A 100 12.39 -27.35 -29.25
C GLU A 100 12.64 -27.31 -27.75
N SER A 101 13.03 -26.14 -27.28
CA SER A 101 13.50 -25.97 -25.90
C SER A 101 12.93 -24.68 -25.29
N ARG A 102 12.89 -24.66 -23.97
CA ARG A 102 12.57 -23.47 -23.19
C ARG A 102 13.87 -22.92 -22.59
N ILE A 103 14.15 -21.64 -22.84
CA ILE A 103 15.11 -20.87 -22.04
C ILE A 103 14.34 -20.14 -20.93
N GLU A 104 14.86 -20.21 -19.72
CA GLU A 104 14.29 -19.56 -18.55
C GLU A 104 15.35 -18.72 -17.83
N PHE A 105 15.01 -17.46 -17.60
CA PHE A 105 15.77 -16.53 -16.77
C PHE A 105 15.12 -16.44 -15.40
N VAL A 106 15.90 -16.60 -14.33
CA VAL A 106 15.41 -16.76 -12.96
C VAL A 106 15.97 -15.65 -12.07
N PHE A 107 15.13 -14.68 -11.68
CA PHE A 107 15.52 -13.55 -10.85
C PHE A 107 15.03 -13.74 -9.42
N ASP A 108 15.92 -13.75 -8.43
CA ASP A 108 15.55 -13.79 -7.02
C ASP A 108 14.99 -12.43 -6.57
N VAL A 109 13.68 -12.37 -6.38
CA VAL A 109 12.98 -11.16 -5.92
C VAL A 109 12.59 -11.21 -4.43
N SER A 110 13.03 -12.23 -3.70
CA SER A 110 12.66 -12.47 -2.29
C SER A 110 12.98 -11.29 -1.38
N THR A 111 14.19 -10.74 -1.50
CA THR A 111 14.61 -9.59 -0.67
C THR A 111 13.79 -8.36 -0.97
N TYR A 112 13.49 -8.09 -2.23
CA TYR A 112 12.67 -6.95 -2.64
C TYR A 112 11.22 -7.09 -2.13
N LYS A 113 10.61 -8.26 -2.32
CA LYS A 113 9.25 -8.54 -1.82
C LYS A 113 9.16 -8.46 -0.30
N ASN A 114 10.10 -9.06 0.42
CA ASN A 114 10.15 -8.98 1.88
C ASN A 114 10.30 -7.54 2.38
N LYS A 115 11.05 -6.70 1.66
CA LYS A 115 11.19 -5.27 1.99
C LYS A 115 9.89 -4.52 1.75
N LEU A 116 9.22 -4.78 0.63
CA LEU A 116 7.93 -4.18 0.28
C LEU A 116 6.86 -4.56 1.31
N ASP A 117 6.71 -5.86 1.62
CA ASP A 117 5.78 -6.35 2.64
C ASP A 117 6.02 -5.73 4.02
N LYS A 118 7.31 -5.57 4.41
CA LYS A 118 7.65 -4.88 5.65
C LYS A 118 7.24 -3.41 5.63
N GLN A 119 7.48 -2.71 4.54
CA GLN A 119 7.08 -1.31 4.39
C GLN A 119 5.56 -1.15 4.45
N GLU A 120 4.80 -1.99 3.75
CA GLU A 120 3.34 -2.00 3.80
C GLU A 120 2.81 -2.28 5.22
N LYS A 121 3.35 -3.28 5.91
CA LYS A 121 3.00 -3.59 7.30
C LYS A 121 3.33 -2.44 8.25
N GLN A 122 4.47 -1.78 8.07
CA GLN A 122 4.85 -0.61 8.86
C GLN A 122 3.92 0.57 8.60
N GLN A 123 3.60 0.87 7.34
CA GLN A 123 2.64 1.92 6.99
C GLN A 123 1.25 1.63 7.56
N ALA A 124 0.75 0.41 7.42
CA ALA A 124 -0.54 0.01 7.97
C ALA A 124 -0.57 0.08 9.51
N ALA A 125 0.52 -0.27 10.19
CA ALA A 125 0.64 -0.13 11.64
C ALA A 125 0.67 1.34 12.07
N MET A 126 1.41 2.19 11.34
CA MET A 126 1.48 3.63 11.59
C MET A 126 0.10 4.28 11.43
N LEU A 127 -0.61 4.00 10.34
CA LEU A 127 -1.97 4.52 10.11
C LEU A 127 -2.94 4.10 11.22
N ARG A 128 -2.86 2.84 11.69
CA ARG A 128 -3.69 2.35 12.80
C ARG A 128 -3.33 2.93 14.16
N SER A 129 -2.12 3.43 14.34
CA SER A 129 -1.68 4.04 15.60
C SER A 129 -2.03 5.52 15.72
N LEU A 130 -2.47 6.16 14.63
CA LEU A 130 -2.87 7.57 14.67
C LEU A 130 -4.22 7.70 15.40
N PRO A 131 -4.28 8.55 16.44
CA PRO A 131 -5.53 8.77 17.19
C PRO A 131 -6.45 9.69 16.39
N GLY A 132 -7.14 9.15 15.36
CA GLY A 132 -8.05 9.97 14.58
C GLY A 132 -8.60 9.28 13.34
N GLY A 133 -9.64 9.85 12.77
CA GLY A 133 -10.25 9.42 11.51
C GLY A 133 -9.49 9.98 10.33
N ILE A 134 -9.02 9.09 9.47
CA ILE A 134 -8.39 9.46 8.20
C ILE A 134 -9.40 9.30 7.08
N ALA A 135 -9.46 10.28 6.15
CA ALA A 135 -10.26 10.18 4.95
C ALA A 135 -9.54 10.80 3.74
N ARG A 136 -9.89 10.32 2.56
CA ARG A 136 -9.45 10.85 1.28
C ARG A 136 -10.66 11.48 0.58
N VAL A 137 -10.58 12.78 0.30
CA VAL A 137 -11.63 13.57 -0.31
C VAL A 137 -11.26 13.91 -1.74
N ASP A 138 -12.19 13.79 -2.67
CA ASP A 138 -12.01 14.18 -4.07
C ASP A 138 -11.81 15.70 -4.17
N ALA A 139 -10.67 16.13 -4.70
CA ALA A 139 -10.37 17.55 -4.83
C ALA A 139 -11.10 18.23 -6.01
N ARG A 140 -11.80 17.47 -6.85
CA ARG A 140 -12.57 18.00 -7.98
C ARG A 140 -13.92 18.58 -7.53
N ASP A 141 -14.54 17.97 -6.52
CA ASP A 141 -15.82 18.43 -5.97
C ASP A 141 -15.71 18.86 -4.49
N GLU A 142 -14.54 18.68 -3.89
CA GLU A 142 -14.22 19.07 -2.50
C GLU A 142 -15.21 18.51 -1.46
N SER A 143 -15.87 17.39 -1.76
CA SER A 143 -16.98 16.87 -0.95
C SER A 143 -17.05 15.36 -0.88
N THR A 144 -16.80 14.64 -1.97
CA THR A 144 -16.91 13.19 -2.03
C THR A 144 -15.75 12.52 -1.32
N ILE A 145 -16.05 11.64 -0.39
CA ILE A 145 -15.05 10.81 0.31
C ILE A 145 -14.83 9.55 -0.47
N LEU A 146 -13.63 9.42 -1.04
CA LEU A 146 -13.20 8.30 -1.88
C LEU A 146 -12.78 7.09 -1.06
N TRP A 147 -12.19 7.35 0.11
CA TRP A 147 -11.68 6.32 1.01
C TRP A 147 -11.59 6.85 2.45
N TYR A 148 -11.71 5.96 3.43
CA TYR A 148 -11.56 6.28 4.86
C TYR A 148 -11.02 5.10 5.66
N GLY A 149 -10.33 5.43 6.76
CA GLY A 149 -9.82 4.46 7.72
C GLY A 149 -10.89 4.01 8.75
N SER A 150 -10.55 2.99 9.52
CA SER A 150 -11.48 2.36 10.48
C SER A 150 -12.07 3.30 11.53
N GLU A 151 -11.27 4.26 12.02
CA GLU A 151 -11.70 5.19 13.08
C GLU A 151 -12.62 6.30 12.59
N PHE A 152 -12.63 6.59 11.29
CA PHE A 152 -13.41 7.67 10.70
C PHE A 152 -14.91 7.56 11.02
N LEU A 153 -15.50 6.40 10.75
CA LEU A 153 -16.93 6.18 10.96
C LEU A 153 -17.32 6.26 12.44
N SER A 154 -16.47 5.79 13.34
CA SER A 154 -16.72 5.85 14.79
C SER A 154 -16.76 7.30 15.31
N ILE A 155 -15.94 8.18 14.72
CA ILE A 155 -15.90 9.61 15.06
C ILE A 155 -17.18 10.31 14.63
N ILE A 156 -17.67 10.04 13.43
CA ILE A 156 -18.89 10.69 12.91
C ILE A 156 -20.18 10.00 13.37
N GLY A 157 -20.08 8.77 13.93
CA GLY A 157 -21.21 8.02 14.50
C GLY A 157 -22.10 7.34 13.46
N TYR A 158 -21.57 6.96 12.30
CA TYR A 158 -22.27 6.26 11.24
C TYR A 158 -21.70 4.87 11.04
N THR A 159 -22.54 3.93 10.59
CA THR A 159 -22.06 2.68 9.96
C THR A 159 -21.68 2.94 8.50
N ASP A 160 -20.96 2.01 7.88
CA ASP A 160 -20.57 2.10 6.46
C ASP A 160 -21.80 2.24 5.54
N GLU A 161 -22.84 1.44 5.78
CA GLU A 161 -24.08 1.49 5.03
C GLU A 161 -24.78 2.85 5.20
N GLN A 162 -24.96 3.31 6.44
CA GLN A 162 -25.58 4.61 6.74
C GLN A 162 -24.82 5.78 6.12
N PHE A 163 -23.48 5.74 6.17
CA PHE A 163 -22.66 6.79 5.56
C PHE A 163 -22.87 6.87 4.05
N ARG A 164 -22.98 5.73 3.37
CA ARG A 164 -23.22 5.68 1.92
C ARG A 164 -24.65 6.07 1.56
N GLU A 165 -25.63 5.61 2.29
CA GLU A 165 -27.04 5.82 1.98
C GLU A 165 -27.55 7.20 2.42
N GLU A 166 -27.23 7.63 3.64
CA GLU A 166 -27.75 8.87 4.21
C GLU A 166 -26.91 10.09 3.82
N LEU A 167 -25.58 9.93 3.75
CA LEU A 167 -24.65 11.03 3.42
C LEU A 167 -24.09 10.96 1.99
N HIS A 168 -24.45 9.94 1.20
CA HIS A 168 -23.98 9.73 -0.17
C HIS A 168 -22.45 9.77 -0.31
N SER A 169 -21.73 9.24 0.69
CA SER A 169 -20.29 9.30 0.81
C SER A 169 -19.72 10.73 0.77
N ARG A 170 -20.46 11.70 1.29
CA ARG A 170 -20.04 13.10 1.35
C ARG A 170 -19.84 13.56 2.79
N TRP A 171 -19.08 14.61 2.98
CA TRP A 171 -18.78 15.19 4.30
C TRP A 171 -19.91 16.10 4.85
N LEU A 172 -21.15 15.72 4.62
CA LEU A 172 -22.36 16.44 5.10
C LEU A 172 -22.52 16.43 6.61
N TYR A 173 -21.69 15.70 7.33
CA TYR A 173 -21.60 15.70 8.80
C TYR A 173 -20.84 16.92 9.37
N VAL A 174 -20.15 17.70 8.55
CA VAL A 174 -19.50 18.95 9.00
C VAL A 174 -20.56 19.97 9.37
N HIS A 175 -20.34 20.67 10.49
CA HIS A 175 -21.28 21.71 10.93
C HIS A 175 -21.42 22.81 9.87
N PRO A 176 -22.65 23.26 9.52
CA PRO A 176 -22.86 24.23 8.43
C PRO A 176 -22.02 25.50 8.54
N ASP A 177 -21.88 26.06 9.75
CA ASP A 177 -21.10 27.30 9.97
C ASP A 177 -19.59 27.10 9.71
N ASP A 178 -19.10 25.87 9.74
CA ASP A 178 -17.65 25.57 9.62
C ASP A 178 -17.28 25.10 8.21
N MET A 179 -18.27 24.88 7.32
CA MET A 179 -18.03 24.36 5.97
C MET A 179 -17.18 25.30 5.10
N GLU A 180 -17.47 26.61 5.13
CA GLU A 180 -16.72 27.58 4.33
C GLU A 180 -15.26 27.64 4.75
N GLN A 181 -15.00 27.62 6.06
CA GLN A 181 -13.64 27.57 6.61
C GLN A 181 -12.92 26.28 6.23
N ALA A 182 -13.61 25.14 6.27
CA ALA A 182 -13.02 23.85 5.91
C ALA A 182 -12.56 23.84 4.43
N VAL A 183 -13.40 24.34 3.52
CA VAL A 183 -13.03 24.48 2.09
C VAL A 183 -11.85 25.43 1.91
N ALA A 184 -11.83 26.56 2.62
CA ALA A 184 -10.73 27.52 2.54
C ALA A 184 -9.38 26.88 2.98
N VAL A 185 -9.39 26.14 4.08
CA VAL A 185 -8.19 25.45 4.60
C VAL A 185 -7.74 24.32 3.66
N MET A 186 -8.66 23.60 3.03
CA MET A 186 -8.34 22.61 2.01
C MET A 186 -7.63 23.25 0.82
N ARG A 187 -8.17 24.36 0.31
CA ARG A 187 -7.57 25.11 -0.82
C ARG A 187 -6.20 25.68 -0.45
N GLU A 188 -6.04 26.20 0.76
CA GLU A 188 -4.74 26.64 1.26
C GLU A 188 -3.70 25.51 1.22
N ALA A 189 -4.06 24.29 1.65
CA ALA A 189 -3.17 23.13 1.56
C ALA A 189 -2.76 22.82 0.11
N LYS A 190 -3.67 22.97 -0.85
CA LYS A 190 -3.38 22.81 -2.27
C LYS A 190 -2.46 23.92 -2.81
N ASP A 191 -2.77 25.17 -2.50
CA ASP A 191 -2.07 26.33 -3.06
C ASP A 191 -0.64 26.46 -2.52
N THR A 192 -0.44 26.10 -1.24
CA THR A 192 0.88 26.17 -0.59
C THR A 192 1.70 24.89 -0.76
N GLY A 193 1.08 23.76 -1.05
CA GLY A 193 1.71 22.42 -1.03
C GLY A 193 2.11 21.98 0.38
N GLN A 194 1.60 22.63 1.42
CA GLN A 194 1.85 22.30 2.83
C GLN A 194 0.57 21.85 3.52
N ASN A 195 0.72 21.14 4.64
CA ASN A 195 -0.45 20.78 5.45
C ASN A 195 -1.06 22.03 6.07
N SER A 196 -2.38 22.16 5.98
CA SER A 196 -3.16 23.20 6.64
C SER A 196 -4.13 22.58 7.64
N SER A 197 -4.37 23.26 8.75
CA SER A 197 -5.18 22.70 9.84
C SER A 197 -6.21 23.70 10.35
N MET A 198 -7.33 23.17 10.82
CA MET A 198 -8.36 23.95 11.51
C MET A 198 -8.94 23.16 12.68
N GLN A 199 -9.58 23.87 13.59
CA GLN A 199 -10.51 23.28 14.54
C GLN A 199 -11.93 23.52 14.03
N GLY A 200 -12.71 22.46 13.90
CA GLY A 200 -14.08 22.55 13.37
C GLY A 200 -15.02 21.61 14.13
N ARG A 201 -16.31 21.85 13.93
CA ARG A 201 -17.37 21.05 14.51
C ARG A 201 -17.92 20.06 13.50
N ILE A 202 -18.28 18.89 13.99
CA ILE A 202 -19.09 17.93 13.25
C ILE A 202 -20.38 17.65 14.01
N VAL A 203 -21.40 17.23 13.27
CA VAL A 203 -22.68 16.75 13.81
C VAL A 203 -22.72 15.25 13.61
N THR A 204 -22.66 14.48 14.68
CA THR A 204 -22.77 13.02 14.63
C THR A 204 -24.19 12.61 14.25
N ARG A 205 -24.39 11.35 13.84
CA ARG A 205 -25.69 10.84 13.43
C ARG A 205 -26.78 10.98 14.50
N ASP A 206 -26.41 10.89 15.78
CA ASP A 206 -27.33 11.11 16.92
C ASP A 206 -27.52 12.59 17.27
N GLY A 207 -27.04 13.52 16.45
CA GLY A 207 -27.21 14.96 16.61
C GLY A 207 -26.27 15.64 17.60
N ARG A 208 -25.29 14.91 18.16
CA ARG A 208 -24.30 15.51 19.06
C ARG A 208 -23.23 16.28 18.28
N ILE A 209 -22.78 17.39 18.86
CA ILE A 209 -21.65 18.14 18.32
C ILE A 209 -20.36 17.57 18.89
N ARG A 210 -19.40 17.28 18.00
CA ARG A 210 -18.01 16.98 18.37
C ARG A 210 -17.09 18.05 17.78
N TYR A 211 -16.01 18.32 18.49
CA TYR A 211 -14.96 19.23 18.08
C TYR A 211 -13.79 18.41 17.55
N LEU A 212 -13.37 18.67 16.33
CA LEU A 212 -12.22 18.01 15.72
C LEU A 212 -11.12 19.01 15.40
N THR A 213 -9.86 18.62 15.63
CA THR A 213 -8.74 19.24 14.94
C THR A 213 -8.53 18.46 13.64
N ILE A 214 -8.69 19.13 12.50
CA ILE A 214 -8.62 18.53 11.18
C ILE A 214 -7.42 19.09 10.45
N THR A 215 -6.57 18.20 9.95
CA THR A 215 -5.41 18.55 9.11
C THR A 215 -5.64 18.04 7.71
N PHE A 216 -5.42 18.87 6.71
CA PHE A 216 -5.52 18.55 5.30
C PHE A 216 -4.15 18.56 4.62
N SER A 217 -3.92 17.61 3.74
CA SER A 217 -2.79 17.50 2.84
C SER A 217 -3.30 17.28 1.43
N TYR A 218 -2.74 17.97 0.43
CA TYR A 218 -3.13 17.80 -0.97
C TYR A 218 -2.20 16.85 -1.71
N MET A 219 -2.75 16.01 -2.58
CA MET A 219 -2.04 15.15 -3.52
C MET A 219 -2.55 15.40 -4.93
N ASP A 220 -1.65 15.71 -5.85
CA ASP A 220 -1.97 15.88 -7.28
C ASP A 220 -2.35 14.51 -7.89
N GLY A 221 -3.27 14.53 -8.89
CA GLY A 221 -3.71 13.31 -9.55
C GLY A 221 -2.59 12.53 -10.26
N LYS A 222 -1.54 13.20 -10.72
CA LYS A 222 -0.37 12.54 -11.34
C LYS A 222 0.45 11.71 -10.35
N ASP A 223 0.36 12.00 -9.04
CA ASP A 223 1.05 11.30 -7.97
C ASP A 223 0.15 10.22 -7.31
N SER A 224 -1.11 10.10 -7.77
CA SER A 224 -2.10 9.14 -7.30
C SER A 224 -2.23 7.97 -8.27
N GLU A 225 -2.39 6.74 -7.75
CA GLU A 225 -2.54 5.52 -8.58
C GLU A 225 -3.77 5.57 -9.50
N ASP A 226 -4.86 6.19 -9.05
CA ASP A 226 -6.12 6.30 -9.80
C ASP A 226 -6.25 7.59 -10.63
N GLY A 227 -5.22 8.45 -10.59
CA GLY A 227 -5.21 9.73 -11.30
C GLY A 227 -6.13 10.80 -10.72
N ILE A 228 -6.73 10.57 -9.53
CA ILE A 228 -7.67 11.52 -8.92
C ILE A 228 -6.93 12.44 -7.96
N PRO A 229 -6.93 13.78 -8.19
CA PRO A 229 -6.39 14.72 -7.23
C PRO A 229 -7.24 14.69 -5.96
N SER A 230 -6.59 14.71 -4.80
CA SER A 230 -7.29 14.42 -3.55
C SER A 230 -6.73 15.21 -2.38
N TYR A 231 -7.59 15.45 -1.40
CA TYR A 231 -7.17 15.87 -0.07
C TYR A 231 -7.18 14.67 0.87
N TYR A 232 -6.09 14.46 1.58
CA TYR A 232 -6.05 13.56 2.72
C TYR A 232 -6.33 14.35 3.98
N SER A 233 -7.28 13.91 4.78
CA SER A 233 -7.65 14.55 6.04
C SER A 233 -7.37 13.61 7.21
N LEU A 234 -6.87 14.18 8.30
CA LEU A 234 -6.79 13.54 9.61
C LEU A 234 -7.60 14.36 10.61
N GLY A 235 -8.69 13.79 11.11
CA GLY A 235 -9.55 14.40 12.11
C GLY A 235 -9.32 13.77 13.49
N ILE A 236 -8.86 14.56 14.45
CA ILE A 236 -8.67 14.12 15.84
C ILE A 236 -9.79 14.70 16.70
N ASP A 237 -10.53 13.84 17.42
CA ASP A 237 -11.58 14.25 18.35
C ASP A 237 -10.95 14.93 19.58
N VAL A 238 -11.23 16.21 19.75
CA VAL A 238 -10.77 17.05 20.85
C VAL A 238 -11.91 17.53 21.73
N THR A 239 -13.10 16.94 21.61
CA THR A 239 -14.32 17.35 22.30
C THR A 239 -14.11 17.44 23.80
N GLU A 240 -13.57 16.40 24.42
CA GLU A 240 -13.31 16.38 25.88
C GLU A 240 -12.37 17.52 26.32
N THR A 241 -11.36 17.79 25.50
CA THR A 241 -10.39 18.86 25.77
C THR A 241 -11.04 20.24 25.69
N VAL A 242 -11.83 20.47 24.63
CA VAL A 242 -12.55 21.76 24.45
C VAL A 242 -13.58 21.97 25.55
N GLU A 243 -14.36 20.95 25.90
CA GLU A 243 -15.35 21.03 26.99
C GLU A 243 -14.67 21.30 28.35
N ARG A 244 -13.59 20.63 28.65
CA ARG A 244 -12.82 20.87 29.88
C ARG A 244 -12.28 22.30 29.96
N GLN A 245 -11.74 22.82 28.87
CA GLN A 245 -11.25 24.21 28.80
C GLN A 245 -12.39 25.21 28.97
N ARG A 246 -13.56 24.95 28.39
CA ARG A 246 -14.75 25.78 28.52
C ARG A 246 -15.22 25.84 29.96
N LEU A 247 -15.32 24.69 30.64
CA LEU A 247 -15.70 24.65 32.05
C LEU A 247 -14.71 25.36 32.96
N GLN A 248 -13.41 25.19 32.73
CA GLN A 248 -12.39 25.92 33.48
C GLN A 248 -12.47 27.44 33.29
N ARG A 249 -12.70 27.88 32.06
CA ARG A 249 -12.87 29.29 31.75
C ARG A 249 -14.10 29.87 32.44
N GLN A 250 -15.22 29.18 32.39
CA GLN A 250 -16.45 29.56 33.06
C GLN A 250 -16.22 29.71 34.56
N ALA A 251 -15.62 28.73 35.21
CA ALA A 251 -15.33 28.77 36.64
C ALA A 251 -14.41 29.94 37.01
N LEU A 252 -13.42 30.28 36.16
CA LEU A 252 -12.56 31.42 36.35
C LEU A 252 -13.28 32.76 36.22
N GLU A 253 -14.17 32.87 35.22
CA GLU A 253 -14.99 34.05 35.02
C GLU A 253 -15.95 34.29 36.20
N ASP A 254 -16.59 33.22 36.68
CA ASP A 254 -17.48 33.26 37.85
C ASP A 254 -16.72 33.67 39.11
N ALA A 255 -15.54 33.09 39.35
CA ALA A 255 -14.69 33.46 40.49
C ALA A 255 -14.23 34.94 40.42
N CYS A 256 -13.91 35.43 39.23
CA CYS A 256 -13.54 36.81 38.99
C CYS A 256 -14.70 37.80 39.28
N GLN A 257 -15.90 37.40 38.88
CA GLN A 257 -17.11 38.21 39.19
C GLN A 257 -17.39 38.28 40.70
N VAL A 258 -17.30 37.14 41.40
CA VAL A 258 -17.49 37.08 42.86
C VAL A 258 -16.42 37.94 43.58
N ALA A 259 -15.17 37.88 43.16
CA ALA A 259 -14.09 38.71 43.73
C ALA A 259 -14.31 40.19 43.47
N LYS A 260 -14.80 40.59 42.28
CA LYS A 260 -15.17 42.00 41.99
C LYS A 260 -16.28 42.53 42.90
N HIS A 261 -17.36 41.75 43.07
CA HIS A 261 -18.46 42.15 43.95
C HIS A 261 -18.01 42.24 45.40
N ALA A 262 -17.18 41.31 45.89
CA ALA A 262 -16.65 41.35 47.26
C ALA A 262 -15.72 42.60 47.50
N SER A 263 -14.96 43.00 46.47
CA SER A 263 -14.12 44.18 46.51
C SER A 263 -14.91 45.50 46.57
N GLN A 264 -15.99 45.57 45.76
CA GLN A 264 -16.87 46.72 45.74
C GLN A 264 -17.64 46.93 47.05
N ALA A 265 -18.14 45.82 47.64
CA ALA A 265 -18.85 45.88 48.92
C ALA A 265 -17.94 46.26 50.15
N LYS A 266 -16.60 46.23 49.99
CA LYS A 266 -15.67 46.68 51.05
C LYS A 266 -15.29 48.17 50.91
N THR A 267 -15.70 48.82 49.83
CA THR A 267 -15.33 50.21 49.55
C THR A 267 -16.48 51.19 49.84
N GLU A 268 -17.67 50.67 50.08
CA GLU A 268 -18.83 51.35 50.68
C GLU A 268 -18.84 51.22 52.22
#